data_b29ec6223aa433bfcb065ddaadd50502
#
_entry.id   b29ec6223aa433bfcb065ddaadd50502
#
_cell.length_a   1.000
_cell.length_b   1.000
_cell.length_c   1.000
_cell.angle_alpha   90.00
_cell.angle_beta   90.00
_cell.angle_gamma   90.00
#
_symmetry.space_group_name_H-M   'P 1'
#
loop_
_entity.id
_entity.type
_entity.pdbx_description
1 polymer ?
#
loop_
_entity_poly.entity_id
_entity_poly.type
_entity_poly.pdbx_seq_one_letter_code
_entity_poly.pdbx_strand_id
1 'polypeptide(L)'
;MSGSHEKRNLIIAGLIIGVIAGFLVLAGNPGNMGFCIACFVRDTVGALGLHRAAPVQYIRPEIIGLILGAYVLSMIRGEHQSKGGSSPIIRFILGFFVMIGALMFLGCPIRMILRLGGGDLNALFGIAGFAGGIGVGTIFLKKGYSLQRTYALSKLESAMMPAIQVGLLVLVVTAPAFILFSQKGPGAMHAPWLISLAAGLVVGGLSQFSRLCTVGGFRDLFLFKKSILIFGYLAVLIGIFVVNISFGNFHLGFENQPIAHTDGLWNFLGMALAGFCSVLLGGCPLRQLIMTGEGNSDSAVTVLGLAAGAAFAHNFGLAASGAGPTLNGEIAVGVGFVVAFIIAVLNTKRSNA
;
A
#
# COMPACT_ATOMS: atom_id res chain seq x y z
N MET A 1 11.69 28.93 -6.64
CA MET A 1 11.91 28.10 -7.85
C MET A 1 11.91 26.58 -7.59
N SER A 2 12.31 26.11 -6.40
CA SER A 2 12.33 24.66 -6.01
C SER A 2 10.96 23.97 -6.11
N GLY A 3 9.89 24.53 -5.54
CA GLY A 3 8.58 23.88 -5.48
C GLY A 3 7.87 23.67 -6.83
N SER A 4 8.20 24.44 -7.88
CA SER A 4 7.63 24.25 -9.23
C SER A 4 8.21 23.01 -9.93
N HIS A 5 9.52 22.78 -9.77
CA HIS A 5 10.19 21.59 -10.31
C HIS A 5 9.76 20.31 -9.59
N GLU A 6 9.62 20.36 -8.27
CA GLU A 6 9.15 19.23 -7.45
C GLU A 6 7.72 18.84 -7.85
N LYS A 7 6.81 19.79 -7.96
CA LYS A 7 5.43 19.56 -8.42
C LYS A 7 5.40 18.93 -9.82
N ARG A 8 6.19 19.44 -10.77
CA ARG A 8 6.26 18.90 -12.15
C ARG A 8 6.75 17.44 -12.13
N ASN A 9 7.83 17.16 -11.42
CA ASN A 9 8.38 15.80 -11.33
C ASN A 9 7.38 14.83 -10.72
N LEU A 10 6.64 15.26 -9.71
CA LEU A 10 5.61 14.46 -9.06
C LEU A 10 4.43 14.17 -10.01
N ILE A 11 3.98 15.15 -10.79
CA ILE A 11 2.92 14.97 -11.79
C ILE A 11 3.38 13.98 -12.87
N ILE A 12 4.59 14.15 -13.40
CA ILE A 12 5.13 13.23 -14.43
C ILE A 12 5.24 11.81 -13.89
N ALA A 13 5.81 11.66 -12.69
CA ALA A 13 5.90 10.33 -12.04
C ALA A 13 4.52 9.71 -11.83
N GLY A 14 3.54 10.48 -11.33
CA GLY A 14 2.17 10.02 -11.12
C GLY A 14 1.49 9.57 -12.41
N LEU A 15 1.61 10.35 -13.49
CA LEU A 15 1.07 9.98 -14.82
C LEU A 15 1.66 8.66 -15.30
N ILE A 16 2.98 8.52 -15.26
CA ILE A 16 3.66 7.28 -15.68
C ILE A 16 3.21 6.09 -14.84
N ILE A 17 3.11 6.25 -13.51
CA ILE A 17 2.64 5.18 -12.60
C ILE A 17 1.21 4.77 -12.95
N GLY A 18 0.30 5.73 -13.19
CA GLY A 18 -1.08 5.44 -13.59
C GLY A 18 -1.17 4.71 -14.91
N VAL A 19 -0.40 5.13 -15.90
CA VAL A 19 -0.32 4.47 -17.23
C VAL A 19 0.23 3.05 -17.11
N ILE A 20 1.33 2.84 -16.38
CA ILE A 20 1.91 1.50 -16.15
C ILE A 20 0.89 0.60 -15.43
N ALA A 21 0.17 1.13 -14.43
CA ALA A 21 -0.87 0.36 -13.73
C ALA A 21 -1.97 -0.12 -14.69
N GLY A 22 -2.40 0.72 -15.63
CA GLY A 22 -3.36 0.35 -16.68
C GLY A 22 -2.81 -0.72 -17.61
N PHE A 23 -1.59 -0.57 -18.08
CA PHE A 23 -0.96 -1.57 -18.95
C PHE A 23 -0.74 -2.91 -18.25
N LEU A 24 -0.46 -2.95 -16.94
CA LEU A 24 -0.40 -4.21 -16.21
C LEU A 24 -1.75 -4.93 -16.16
N VAL A 25 -2.86 -4.20 -16.10
CA VAL A 25 -4.20 -4.81 -16.22
C VAL A 25 -4.40 -5.40 -17.61
N LEU A 26 -4.01 -4.69 -18.67
CA LEU A 26 -4.07 -5.19 -20.05
C LEU A 26 -3.16 -6.41 -20.27
N ALA A 27 -2.03 -6.47 -19.55
CA ALA A 27 -1.10 -7.59 -19.61
C ALA A 27 -1.53 -8.82 -18.80
N GLY A 28 -2.64 -8.75 -18.05
CA GLY A 28 -3.22 -9.88 -17.34
C GLY A 28 -3.44 -9.70 -15.83
N ASN A 29 -3.03 -8.60 -15.22
CA ASN A 29 -3.38 -8.32 -13.82
C ASN A 29 -4.90 -8.14 -13.67
N PRO A 30 -5.46 -8.39 -12.47
CA PRO A 30 -6.89 -8.23 -12.25
C PRO A 30 -7.35 -6.79 -12.50
N GLY A 31 -8.58 -6.62 -12.95
CA GLY A 31 -9.18 -5.31 -13.18
C GLY A 31 -9.05 -4.38 -11.97
N ASN A 32 -8.73 -3.11 -12.23
CA ASN A 32 -8.47 -2.10 -11.19
C ASN A 32 -7.37 -2.48 -10.16
N MET A 33 -6.47 -3.41 -10.50
CA MET A 33 -5.43 -3.94 -9.59
C MET A 33 -4.03 -3.96 -10.27
N GLY A 34 -3.73 -3.00 -11.14
CA GLY A 34 -2.41 -2.89 -11.76
C GLY A 34 -1.28 -2.79 -10.75
N PHE A 35 -1.45 -1.90 -9.74
CA PHE A 35 -0.62 -1.85 -8.54
C PHE A 35 -1.51 -1.79 -7.30
N CYS A 36 -1.61 -2.88 -6.56
CA CYS A 36 -2.26 -2.90 -5.25
C CYS A 36 -1.33 -3.48 -4.21
N ILE A 37 -0.71 -2.63 -3.39
CA ILE A 37 0.28 -3.08 -2.42
C ILE A 37 -0.31 -4.11 -1.45
N ALA A 38 -1.48 -3.83 -0.86
CA ALA A 38 -2.13 -4.75 0.07
C ALA A 38 -2.44 -6.10 -0.59
N CYS A 39 -3.05 -6.09 -1.78
CA CYS A 39 -3.40 -7.32 -2.48
C CYS A 39 -2.16 -8.12 -2.90
N PHE A 40 -1.11 -7.45 -3.35
CA PHE A 40 0.10 -8.10 -3.83
C PHE A 40 0.96 -8.65 -2.69
N VAL A 41 1.03 -7.96 -1.55
CA VAL A 41 1.63 -8.51 -0.32
C VAL A 41 0.83 -9.73 0.16
N ARG A 42 -0.51 -9.64 0.18
CA ARG A 42 -1.40 -10.76 0.50
C ARG A 42 -1.14 -11.97 -0.38
N ASP A 43 -1.12 -11.78 -1.71
CA ASP A 43 -0.92 -12.87 -2.66
C ASP A 43 0.46 -13.54 -2.47
N THR A 44 1.51 -12.74 -2.22
CA THR A 44 2.86 -13.24 -1.95
C THR A 44 2.90 -14.06 -0.65
N VAL A 45 2.27 -13.56 0.42
CA VAL A 45 2.14 -14.26 1.70
C VAL A 45 1.41 -15.59 1.54
N GLY A 46 0.35 -15.62 0.70
CA GLY A 46 -0.38 -16.82 0.37
C GLY A 46 0.45 -17.83 -0.44
N ALA A 47 1.23 -17.36 -1.41
CA ALA A 47 2.11 -18.21 -2.20
C ALA A 47 3.18 -18.90 -1.32
N LEU A 48 3.64 -18.22 -0.27
CA LEU A 48 4.56 -18.76 0.74
C LEU A 48 3.88 -19.71 1.75
N GLY A 49 2.57 -19.99 1.59
CA GLY A 49 1.83 -20.91 2.45
C GLY A 49 1.43 -20.35 3.82
N LEU A 50 1.60 -19.05 4.07
CA LEU A 50 1.24 -18.42 5.34
C LEU A 50 -0.27 -18.22 5.52
N HIS A 51 -1.05 -18.34 4.42
CA HIS A 51 -2.50 -18.52 4.47
C HIS A 51 -2.96 -19.51 3.39
N ARG A 52 -4.17 -20.06 3.58
CA ARG A 52 -4.69 -21.13 2.71
C ARG A 52 -5.82 -20.68 1.76
N ALA A 53 -6.00 -19.38 1.56
CA ALA A 53 -6.99 -18.87 0.63
C ALA A 53 -6.52 -19.08 -0.82
N ALA A 54 -6.88 -20.21 -1.41
CA ALA A 54 -6.44 -20.65 -2.73
C ALA A 54 -6.63 -19.64 -3.88
N PRO A 55 -7.64 -18.73 -3.90
CA PRO A 55 -7.80 -17.75 -4.97
C PRO A 55 -6.77 -16.61 -4.99
N VAL A 56 -5.95 -16.46 -3.95
CA VAL A 56 -5.08 -15.30 -3.74
C VAL A 56 -3.65 -15.71 -3.33
N GLN A 57 -3.07 -16.61 -4.14
CA GLN A 57 -1.73 -17.18 -3.93
C GLN A 57 -0.89 -17.00 -5.20
N TYR A 58 0.01 -16.03 -5.19
CA TYR A 58 0.98 -15.76 -6.25
C TYR A 58 2.09 -14.86 -5.73
N ILE A 59 3.37 -15.20 -5.93
CA ILE A 59 4.46 -14.28 -5.62
C ILE A 59 4.42 -13.15 -6.65
N ARG A 60 4.14 -11.93 -6.21
CA ARG A 60 3.95 -10.76 -7.07
C ARG A 60 5.27 -10.07 -7.41
N PRO A 61 5.80 -10.21 -8.65
CA PRO A 61 7.06 -9.59 -9.04
C PRO A 61 7.01 -8.06 -8.97
N GLU A 62 5.85 -7.45 -9.02
CA GLU A 62 5.65 -6.01 -8.86
C GLU A 62 6.15 -5.53 -7.49
N ILE A 63 5.89 -6.28 -6.40
CA ILE A 63 6.38 -5.93 -5.05
C ILE A 63 7.90 -6.05 -4.98
N ILE A 64 8.45 -7.12 -5.57
CA ILE A 64 9.90 -7.32 -5.68
C ILE A 64 10.53 -6.12 -6.38
N GLY A 65 9.99 -5.77 -7.55
CA GLY A 65 10.44 -4.64 -8.34
C GLY A 65 10.34 -3.30 -7.63
N LEU A 66 9.25 -3.04 -6.90
CA LEU A 66 9.06 -1.80 -6.13
C LEU A 66 10.19 -1.58 -5.11
N ILE A 67 10.51 -2.61 -4.32
CA ILE A 67 11.56 -2.51 -3.30
C ILE A 67 12.94 -2.42 -3.95
N LEU A 68 13.23 -3.27 -4.94
CA LEU A 68 14.53 -3.27 -5.63
C LEU A 68 14.75 -2.00 -6.45
N GLY A 69 13.73 -1.46 -7.12
CA GLY A 69 13.80 -0.21 -7.87
C GLY A 69 14.08 0.99 -6.96
N ALA A 70 13.42 1.04 -5.80
CA ALA A 70 13.69 2.05 -4.78
C ALA A 70 15.10 1.89 -4.20
N TYR A 71 15.56 0.65 -3.93
CA TYR A 71 16.90 0.36 -3.44
C TYR A 71 17.96 0.84 -4.43
N VAL A 72 17.88 0.41 -5.69
CA VAL A 72 18.87 0.77 -6.73
C VAL A 72 18.92 2.29 -6.92
N LEU A 73 17.76 2.96 -7.03
CA LEU A 73 17.77 4.40 -7.25
C LEU A 73 18.27 5.16 -6.01
N SER A 74 17.93 4.73 -4.79
CA SER A 74 18.45 5.34 -3.57
C SER A 74 19.98 5.21 -3.43
N MET A 75 20.54 4.07 -3.87
CA MET A 75 22.00 3.87 -3.93
C MET A 75 22.66 4.80 -4.96
N ILE A 76 22.12 4.88 -6.18
CA ILE A 76 22.65 5.75 -7.26
C ILE A 76 22.63 7.22 -6.82
N ARG A 77 21.58 7.65 -6.10
CA ARG A 77 21.43 9.03 -5.62
C ARG A 77 22.18 9.34 -4.33
N GLY A 78 22.81 8.34 -3.70
CA GLY A 78 23.47 8.51 -2.40
C GLY A 78 22.48 8.81 -1.25
N GLU A 79 21.19 8.45 -1.40
CA GLU A 79 20.12 8.67 -0.44
C GLU A 79 19.84 7.45 0.44
N HIS A 80 20.49 6.33 0.16
CA HIS A 80 20.35 5.10 0.95
C HIS A 80 20.92 5.27 2.35
N GLN A 81 20.09 5.02 3.37
CA GLN A 81 20.49 5.18 4.77
C GLN A 81 19.99 4.01 5.60
N SER A 82 20.94 3.22 6.15
CA SER A 82 20.59 2.20 7.13
C SER A 82 20.17 2.85 8.45
N LYS A 83 18.88 2.79 8.75
CA LYS A 83 18.31 3.40 9.95
C LYS A 83 17.06 2.65 10.44
N GLY A 84 16.80 2.70 11.75
CA GLY A 84 15.64 2.07 12.37
C GLY A 84 15.68 2.16 13.89
N GLY A 85 14.92 1.29 14.56
CA GLY A 85 14.88 1.18 16.01
C GLY A 85 13.81 2.05 16.67
N SER A 86 12.93 2.70 15.89
CA SER A 86 11.84 3.50 16.44
C SER A 86 10.57 2.66 16.61
N SER A 87 10.29 2.24 17.84
CA SER A 87 9.06 1.55 18.26
C SER A 87 8.65 0.37 17.35
N PRO A 88 9.49 -0.66 17.16
CA PRO A 88 9.26 -1.70 16.17
C PRO A 88 7.96 -2.49 16.40
N ILE A 89 7.59 -2.81 17.63
CA ILE A 89 6.34 -3.52 17.96
C ILE A 89 5.12 -2.68 17.54
N ILE A 90 5.11 -1.39 17.83
CA ILE A 90 4.01 -0.50 17.46
C ILE A 90 3.89 -0.40 15.93
N ARG A 91 5.01 -0.30 15.22
CA ARG A 91 5.02 -0.28 13.75
C ARG A 91 4.48 -1.57 13.15
N PHE A 92 4.83 -2.71 13.74
CA PHE A 92 4.28 -4.00 13.34
C PHE A 92 2.76 -4.04 13.53
N ILE A 93 2.26 -3.66 14.72
CA ILE A 93 0.82 -3.66 15.04
C ILE A 93 0.05 -2.69 14.14
N LEU A 94 0.54 -1.47 13.95
CA LEU A 94 -0.10 -0.51 13.06
C LEU A 94 -0.10 -1.02 11.60
N GLY A 95 1.00 -1.62 11.12
CA GLY A 95 1.07 -2.27 9.80
C GLY A 95 0.05 -3.40 9.66
N PHE A 96 -0.09 -4.23 10.68
CA PHE A 96 -1.11 -5.28 10.74
C PHE A 96 -2.52 -4.72 10.55
N PHE A 97 -2.89 -3.66 11.28
CA PHE A 97 -4.23 -3.06 11.15
C PHE A 97 -4.42 -2.24 9.87
N VAL A 98 -3.36 -1.67 9.30
CA VAL A 98 -3.43 -1.11 7.93
C VAL A 98 -3.86 -2.18 6.93
N MET A 99 -3.32 -3.41 7.05
CA MET A 99 -3.70 -4.51 6.17
C MET A 99 -5.14 -4.96 6.41
N ILE A 100 -5.58 -5.08 7.67
CA ILE A 100 -6.99 -5.41 7.99
C ILE A 100 -7.95 -4.41 7.33
N GLY A 101 -7.72 -3.11 7.51
CA GLY A 101 -8.53 -2.07 6.88
C GLY A 101 -8.48 -2.11 5.35
N ALA A 102 -7.31 -2.34 4.77
CA ALA A 102 -7.14 -2.45 3.33
C ALA A 102 -7.83 -3.69 2.74
N LEU A 103 -7.87 -4.81 3.44
CA LEU A 103 -8.56 -6.03 3.00
C LEU A 103 -10.07 -5.97 3.24
N MET A 104 -10.56 -5.12 4.14
CA MET A 104 -11.97 -4.79 4.24
C MET A 104 -12.45 -4.03 2.98
N PHE A 105 -11.69 -3.05 2.51
CA PHE A 105 -11.96 -2.30 1.28
C PHE A 105 -11.62 -3.08 0.00
N LEU A 106 -10.88 -4.19 0.11
CA LEU A 106 -10.27 -4.94 -1.00
C LEU A 106 -9.23 -4.12 -1.78
N GLY A 107 -8.47 -3.28 -1.08
CA GLY A 107 -7.40 -2.52 -1.73
C GLY A 107 -6.68 -1.52 -0.85
N CYS A 108 -5.44 -1.18 -1.21
CA CYS A 108 -4.67 -0.12 -0.57
C CYS A 108 -5.02 1.27 -1.16
N PRO A 109 -4.52 2.38 -0.60
CA PRO A 109 -4.81 3.72 -1.09
C PRO A 109 -4.44 3.98 -2.56
N ILE A 110 -3.44 3.29 -3.12
CA ILE A 110 -3.14 3.36 -4.56
C ILE A 110 -4.26 2.68 -5.35
N ARG A 111 -4.66 1.46 -4.96
CA ARG A 111 -5.76 0.78 -5.64
C ARG A 111 -7.08 1.56 -5.56
N MET A 112 -7.33 2.25 -4.47
CA MET A 112 -8.50 3.11 -4.30
C MET A 112 -8.62 4.13 -5.46
N ILE A 113 -7.50 4.72 -5.87
CA ILE A 113 -7.46 5.64 -7.03
C ILE A 113 -7.57 4.88 -8.36
N LEU A 114 -6.94 3.71 -8.48
CA LEU A 114 -7.08 2.88 -9.68
C LEU A 114 -8.52 2.42 -9.90
N ARG A 115 -9.25 2.07 -8.81
CA ARG A 115 -10.68 1.76 -8.84
C ARG A 115 -11.49 2.95 -9.33
N LEU A 116 -11.26 4.14 -8.78
CA LEU A 116 -11.95 5.36 -9.22
C LEU A 116 -11.66 5.66 -10.71
N GLY A 117 -10.41 5.52 -11.15
CA GLY A 117 -10.01 5.69 -12.55
C GLY A 117 -10.56 4.60 -13.49
N GLY A 118 -11.04 3.49 -12.95
CA GLY A 118 -11.80 2.47 -13.68
C GLY A 118 -13.31 2.69 -13.66
N GLY A 119 -13.80 3.73 -12.96
CA GLY A 119 -15.23 4.05 -12.85
C GLY A 119 -15.93 3.47 -11.63
N ASP A 120 -15.21 2.82 -10.71
CA ASP A 120 -15.78 2.26 -9.48
C ASP A 120 -16.08 3.36 -8.46
N LEU A 121 -17.35 3.70 -8.33
CA LEU A 121 -17.83 4.74 -7.41
C LEU A 121 -17.76 4.31 -5.93
N ASN A 122 -17.63 3.02 -5.62
CA ASN A 122 -17.39 2.57 -4.24
C ASN A 122 -16.06 3.11 -3.69
N ALA A 123 -15.11 3.45 -4.56
CA ALA A 123 -13.85 4.08 -4.19
C ALA A 123 -14.03 5.46 -3.53
N LEU A 124 -15.13 6.17 -3.78
CA LEU A 124 -15.44 7.46 -3.14
C LEU A 124 -15.65 7.31 -1.63
N PHE A 125 -16.35 6.25 -1.19
CA PHE A 125 -16.48 5.92 0.23
C PHE A 125 -15.11 5.62 0.84
N GLY A 126 -14.26 4.86 0.11
CA GLY A 126 -12.89 4.60 0.52
C GLY A 126 -12.06 5.88 0.67
N ILE A 127 -12.14 6.81 -0.30
CA ILE A 127 -11.43 8.10 -0.25
C ILE A 127 -11.88 8.93 0.95
N ALA A 128 -13.20 9.02 1.17
CA ALA A 128 -13.76 9.75 2.30
C ALA A 128 -13.32 9.14 3.64
N GLY A 129 -13.37 7.79 3.76
CA GLY A 129 -12.88 7.08 4.94
C GLY A 129 -11.39 7.31 5.18
N PHE A 130 -10.57 7.13 4.15
CA PHE A 130 -9.11 7.32 4.23
C PHE A 130 -8.73 8.74 4.64
N ALA A 131 -9.36 9.75 4.04
CA ALA A 131 -9.17 11.15 4.41
C ALA A 131 -9.63 11.40 5.86
N GLY A 132 -10.78 10.87 6.28
CA GLY A 132 -11.30 10.98 7.64
C GLY A 132 -10.35 10.37 8.66
N GLY A 133 -9.85 9.15 8.42
CA GLY A 133 -8.87 8.48 9.29
C GLY A 133 -7.57 9.26 9.42
N ILE A 134 -7.03 9.79 8.31
CA ILE A 134 -5.87 10.68 8.34
C ILE A 134 -6.18 11.95 9.11
N GLY A 135 -7.37 12.55 8.91
CA GLY A 135 -7.83 13.72 9.66
C GLY A 135 -7.77 13.51 11.17
N VAL A 136 -8.34 12.40 11.65
CA VAL A 136 -8.26 12.00 13.07
C VAL A 136 -6.80 11.84 13.52
N GLY A 137 -5.97 11.15 12.76
CA GLY A 137 -4.56 10.94 13.12
C GLY A 137 -3.76 12.24 13.13
N THR A 138 -4.07 13.22 12.28
CA THR A 138 -3.41 14.53 12.30
C THR A 138 -3.68 15.33 13.58
N ILE A 139 -4.78 15.05 14.29
CA ILE A 139 -5.04 15.65 15.61
C ILE A 139 -3.96 15.20 16.62
N PHE A 140 -3.62 13.89 16.60
CA PHE A 140 -2.56 13.35 17.46
C PHE A 140 -1.17 13.86 17.07
N LEU A 141 -0.90 14.00 15.75
CA LEU A 141 0.36 14.60 15.28
C LEU A 141 0.51 16.03 15.79
N LYS A 142 -0.54 16.86 15.73
CA LYS A 142 -0.53 18.23 16.30
C LYS A 142 -0.31 18.25 17.81
N LYS A 143 -0.74 17.21 18.52
CA LYS A 143 -0.52 17.05 19.97
C LYS A 143 0.83 16.43 20.31
N GLY A 144 1.73 16.24 19.35
CA GLY A 144 3.09 15.73 19.59
C GLY A 144 3.22 14.21 19.59
N TYR A 145 2.30 13.48 18.92
CA TYR A 145 2.49 12.05 18.69
C TYR A 145 3.79 11.75 17.97
N SER A 146 4.54 10.77 18.46
CA SER A 146 5.82 10.34 17.89
C SER A 146 6.11 8.88 18.18
N LEU A 147 6.63 8.16 17.19
CA LEU A 147 7.16 6.79 17.35
C LEU A 147 8.66 6.78 17.76
N GLN A 148 9.15 7.86 18.33
CA GLN A 148 10.53 8.07 18.77
C GLN A 148 11.52 8.25 17.62
N ARG A 149 12.80 8.39 17.96
CA ARG A 149 13.88 8.65 16.99
C ARG A 149 14.38 7.35 16.38
N THR A 150 14.79 7.41 15.12
CA THR A 150 15.56 6.37 14.45
C THR A 150 17.04 6.52 14.75
N TYR A 151 17.78 5.41 14.71
CA TYR A 151 19.20 5.33 14.87
C TYR A 151 19.85 4.81 13.60
N ALA A 152 21.13 5.12 13.40
CA ALA A 152 21.93 4.49 12.36
C ALA A 152 22.13 3.01 12.72
N LEU A 153 21.90 2.14 11.74
CA LEU A 153 22.03 0.69 11.87
C LEU A 153 23.16 0.17 10.97
N SER A 154 23.51 -1.09 11.13
CA SER A 154 24.50 -1.73 10.27
C SER A 154 24.02 -1.79 8.81
N LYS A 155 24.95 -1.77 7.86
CA LYS A 155 24.62 -1.93 6.43
C LYS A 155 23.95 -3.27 6.14
N LEU A 156 24.26 -4.30 6.94
CA LEU A 156 23.64 -5.62 6.80
C LEU A 156 22.13 -5.57 7.02
N GLU A 157 21.68 -4.83 8.02
CA GLU A 157 20.24 -4.70 8.32
C GLU A 157 19.46 -4.05 7.18
N SER A 158 20.01 -3.02 6.54
CA SER A 158 19.37 -2.39 5.38
C SER A 158 19.39 -3.26 4.13
N ALA A 159 20.33 -4.19 4.01
CA ALA A 159 20.44 -5.11 2.90
C ALA A 159 19.51 -6.33 3.01
N MET A 160 18.99 -6.66 4.21
CA MET A 160 18.18 -7.86 4.43
C MET A 160 16.92 -7.87 3.57
N MET A 161 16.15 -6.79 3.55
CA MET A 161 14.90 -6.76 2.78
C MET A 161 15.12 -6.80 1.26
N PRO A 162 16.05 -6.06 0.66
CA PRO A 162 16.45 -6.28 -0.73
C PRO A 162 16.90 -7.72 -1.01
N ALA A 163 17.67 -8.35 -0.12
CA ALA A 163 18.10 -9.75 -0.26
C ALA A 163 16.90 -10.72 -0.24
N ILE A 164 15.92 -10.50 0.65
CA ILE A 164 14.65 -11.26 0.66
C ILE A 164 13.93 -11.12 -0.69
N GLN A 165 13.90 -9.92 -1.28
CA GLN A 165 13.26 -9.72 -2.59
C GLN A 165 13.97 -10.51 -3.70
N VAL A 166 15.30 -10.56 -3.68
CA VAL A 166 16.08 -11.40 -4.62
C VAL A 166 15.75 -12.87 -4.39
N GLY A 167 15.65 -13.33 -3.14
CA GLY A 167 15.19 -14.68 -2.81
C GLY A 167 13.79 -15.00 -3.35
N LEU A 168 12.84 -14.08 -3.19
CA LEU A 168 11.49 -14.21 -3.74
C LEU A 168 11.50 -14.26 -5.28
N LEU A 169 12.37 -13.49 -5.93
CA LEU A 169 12.54 -13.54 -7.38
C LEU A 169 13.03 -14.91 -7.84
N VAL A 170 14.00 -15.49 -7.15
CA VAL A 170 14.46 -16.87 -7.42
C VAL A 170 13.30 -17.85 -7.29
N LEU A 171 12.46 -17.73 -6.26
CA LEU A 171 11.29 -18.59 -6.08
C LEU A 171 10.24 -18.42 -7.20
N VAL A 172 10.07 -17.21 -7.74
CA VAL A 172 9.20 -16.98 -8.91
C VAL A 172 9.72 -17.72 -10.15
N VAL A 173 11.04 -17.62 -10.40
CA VAL A 173 11.65 -18.18 -11.61
C VAL A 173 11.75 -19.71 -11.53
N THR A 174 12.09 -20.25 -10.37
CA THR A 174 12.27 -21.70 -10.19
C THR A 174 10.95 -22.42 -9.91
N ALA A 175 9.92 -21.71 -9.45
CA ALA A 175 8.59 -22.22 -9.13
C ALA A 175 8.62 -23.60 -8.40
N PRO A 176 9.32 -23.74 -7.26
CA PRO A 176 9.45 -25.02 -6.59
C PRO A 176 8.08 -25.48 -6.06
N ALA A 177 7.90 -26.80 -5.94
CA ALA A 177 6.61 -27.43 -5.61
C ALA A 177 5.99 -27.00 -4.28
N PHE A 178 6.76 -26.41 -3.36
CA PHE A 178 6.26 -25.91 -2.08
C PHE A 178 5.66 -24.50 -2.19
N ILE A 179 5.87 -23.79 -3.30
CA ILE A 179 5.23 -22.48 -3.55
C ILE A 179 3.84 -22.71 -4.14
N LEU A 180 2.85 -22.05 -3.54
CA LEU A 180 1.46 -22.18 -3.93
C LEU A 180 1.11 -21.15 -5.02
N PHE A 181 0.50 -21.64 -6.11
CA PHE A 181 0.00 -20.81 -7.20
C PHE A 181 -1.49 -21.03 -7.39
N SER A 182 -2.27 -19.95 -7.36
CA SER A 182 -3.70 -20.00 -7.61
C SER A 182 -4.03 -20.52 -9.00
N GLN A 183 -5.00 -21.40 -9.10
CA GLN A 183 -5.56 -21.88 -10.39
C GLN A 183 -6.75 -21.03 -10.85
N LYS A 184 -7.40 -20.32 -9.95
CA LYS A 184 -8.58 -19.47 -10.18
C LYS A 184 -8.53 -18.24 -9.29
N GLY A 185 -9.30 -17.21 -9.65
CA GLY A 185 -9.41 -15.96 -8.88
C GLY A 185 -8.24 -14.99 -9.12
N PRO A 186 -8.13 -13.95 -8.28
CA PRO A 186 -7.17 -12.86 -8.49
C PRO A 186 -5.70 -13.28 -8.51
N GLY A 187 -5.35 -14.34 -7.78
CA GLY A 187 -3.97 -14.86 -7.77
C GLY A 187 -3.57 -15.55 -9.08
N ALA A 188 -4.53 -16.11 -9.82
CA ALA A 188 -4.28 -16.70 -11.14
C ALA A 188 -4.21 -15.65 -12.26
N MET A 189 -4.67 -14.41 -11.98
CA MET A 189 -4.62 -13.30 -12.92
C MET A 189 -3.35 -12.50 -12.67
N HIS A 190 -2.41 -12.54 -13.59
CA HIS A 190 -1.16 -11.81 -13.48
C HIS A 190 -0.54 -11.56 -14.86
N ALA A 191 0.12 -10.45 -15.02
CA ALA A 191 0.96 -10.18 -16.18
C ALA A 191 2.19 -11.12 -16.18
N PRO A 192 2.83 -11.34 -17.34
CA PRO A 192 4.10 -12.06 -17.40
C PRO A 192 5.10 -11.51 -16.37
N TRP A 193 5.78 -12.42 -15.67
CA TRP A 193 6.61 -12.05 -14.51
C TRP A 193 7.70 -11.01 -14.81
N LEU A 194 8.28 -11.05 -16.03
CA LEU A 194 9.28 -10.06 -16.48
C LEU A 194 8.67 -8.67 -16.64
N ILE A 195 7.44 -8.58 -17.19
CA ILE A 195 6.72 -7.31 -17.36
C ILE A 195 6.35 -6.75 -15.97
N SER A 196 5.84 -7.60 -15.08
CA SER A 196 5.52 -7.26 -13.69
C SER A 196 6.75 -6.74 -12.93
N LEU A 197 7.88 -7.43 -13.06
CA LEU A 197 9.15 -7.03 -12.42
C LEU A 197 9.66 -5.69 -12.98
N ALA A 198 9.70 -5.54 -14.30
CA ALA A 198 10.15 -4.31 -14.95
C ALA A 198 9.26 -3.10 -14.55
N ALA A 199 7.93 -3.29 -14.58
CA ALA A 199 6.98 -2.28 -14.11
C ALA A 199 7.21 -1.92 -12.64
N GLY A 200 7.42 -2.93 -11.78
CA GLY A 200 7.76 -2.73 -10.38
C GLY A 200 9.04 -1.92 -10.18
N LEU A 201 10.11 -2.25 -10.90
CA LEU A 201 11.40 -1.53 -10.85
C LEU A 201 11.23 -0.06 -11.22
N VAL A 202 10.54 0.23 -12.33
CA VAL A 202 10.29 1.60 -12.78
C VAL A 202 9.43 2.37 -11.77
N VAL A 203 8.31 1.78 -11.32
CA VAL A 203 7.41 2.44 -10.36
C VAL A 203 8.08 2.62 -9.01
N GLY A 204 8.92 1.66 -8.57
CA GLY A 204 9.72 1.76 -7.36
C GLY A 204 10.71 2.93 -7.41
N GLY A 205 11.46 3.05 -8.50
CA GLY A 205 12.36 4.17 -8.75
C GLY A 205 11.63 5.51 -8.81
N LEU A 206 10.54 5.61 -9.59
CA LEU A 206 9.74 6.84 -9.70
C LEU A 206 9.13 7.25 -8.34
N SER A 207 8.65 6.30 -7.54
CA SER A 207 8.10 6.57 -6.23
C SER A 207 9.16 7.00 -5.22
N GLN A 208 10.38 6.45 -5.31
CA GLN A 208 11.54 6.89 -4.54
C GLN A 208 11.92 8.33 -4.93
N PHE A 209 12.07 8.60 -6.23
CA PHE A 209 12.45 9.91 -6.75
C PHE A 209 11.45 11.01 -6.39
N SER A 210 10.16 10.75 -6.60
CA SER A 210 9.08 11.73 -6.41
C SER A 210 8.58 11.84 -4.98
N ARG A 211 9.00 10.92 -4.09
CA ARG A 211 8.47 10.81 -2.72
C ARG A 211 6.95 10.62 -2.66
N LEU A 212 6.35 10.04 -3.71
CA LEU A 212 4.92 9.84 -3.83
C LEU A 212 4.36 9.13 -2.59
N CYS A 213 3.39 9.76 -1.93
CA CYS A 213 2.74 9.23 -0.73
C CYS A 213 1.31 9.74 -0.63
N THR A 214 0.34 8.83 -0.65
CA THR A 214 -1.08 9.17 -0.54
C THR A 214 -1.43 9.75 0.84
N VAL A 215 -0.86 9.17 1.91
CA VAL A 215 -1.00 9.71 3.28
C VAL A 215 -0.44 11.12 3.36
N GLY A 216 0.77 11.33 2.82
CA GLY A 216 1.41 12.65 2.81
C GLY A 216 0.54 13.70 2.13
N GLY A 217 -0.11 13.34 1.02
CA GLY A 217 -1.04 14.23 0.30
C GLY A 217 -2.16 14.77 1.19
N PHE A 218 -2.92 13.89 1.83
CA PHE A 218 -4.02 14.29 2.72
C PHE A 218 -3.52 14.88 4.04
N ARG A 219 -2.47 14.32 4.66
CA ARG A 219 -1.88 14.82 5.90
C ARG A 219 -1.47 16.29 5.76
N ASP A 220 -0.72 16.63 4.71
CA ASP A 220 -0.21 17.98 4.51
C ASP A 220 -1.35 18.97 4.21
N LEU A 221 -2.42 18.51 3.55
CA LEU A 221 -3.62 19.31 3.37
C LEU A 221 -4.30 19.66 4.71
N PHE A 222 -4.40 18.69 5.65
CA PHE A 222 -4.99 18.92 6.97
C PHE A 222 -4.10 19.72 7.91
N LEU A 223 -2.76 19.54 7.81
CA LEU A 223 -1.82 20.24 8.70
C LEU A 223 -1.50 21.65 8.21
N PHE A 224 -1.24 21.80 6.90
CA PHE A 224 -0.68 23.04 6.33
C PHE A 224 -1.60 23.74 5.34
N LYS A 225 -2.79 23.19 5.06
CA LYS A 225 -3.73 23.69 4.05
C LYS A 225 -3.14 23.75 2.62
N LYS A 226 -2.01 23.08 2.41
CA LYS A 226 -1.30 22.98 1.12
C LYS A 226 -0.69 21.59 1.02
N SER A 227 -0.80 20.97 -0.16
CA SER A 227 -0.15 19.70 -0.42
C SER A 227 0.29 19.62 -1.89
N ILE A 228 1.59 19.46 -2.10
CA ILE A 228 2.15 19.20 -3.43
C ILE A 228 1.89 17.72 -3.80
N LEU A 229 1.94 16.81 -2.83
CA LEU A 229 1.80 15.37 -3.04
C LEU A 229 0.44 14.96 -3.62
N ILE A 230 -0.60 15.76 -3.39
CA ILE A 230 -1.95 15.47 -3.93
C ILE A 230 -1.97 15.55 -5.46
N PHE A 231 -1.14 16.41 -6.07
CA PHE A 231 -1.04 16.50 -7.54
C PHE A 231 -0.46 15.25 -8.17
N GLY A 232 0.49 14.58 -7.50
CA GLY A 232 1.00 13.28 -7.96
C GLY A 232 -0.08 12.20 -7.89
N TYR A 233 -0.91 12.24 -6.86
CA TYR A 233 -2.01 11.31 -6.67
C TYR A 233 -3.11 11.50 -7.73
N LEU A 234 -3.47 12.77 -8.03
CA LEU A 234 -4.39 13.11 -9.12
C LEU A 234 -3.80 12.73 -10.49
N ALA A 235 -2.50 12.86 -10.66
CA ALA A 235 -1.83 12.44 -11.88
C ALA A 235 -1.90 10.91 -12.10
N VAL A 236 -1.78 10.10 -11.05
CA VAL A 236 -2.03 8.64 -11.13
C VAL A 236 -3.46 8.37 -11.59
N LEU A 237 -4.46 9.09 -11.04
CA LEU A 237 -5.86 8.96 -11.45
C LEU A 237 -6.05 9.28 -12.94
N ILE A 238 -5.46 10.36 -13.42
CA ILE A 238 -5.56 10.76 -14.83
C ILE A 238 -4.90 9.71 -15.73
N GLY A 239 -3.71 9.21 -15.35
CA GLY A 239 -2.99 8.21 -16.13
C GLY A 239 -3.79 6.91 -16.29
N ILE A 240 -4.33 6.36 -15.21
CA ILE A 240 -5.15 5.14 -15.28
C ILE A 240 -6.48 5.37 -15.98
N PHE A 241 -7.13 6.52 -15.77
CA PHE A 241 -8.39 6.88 -16.42
C PHE A 241 -8.25 6.92 -17.93
N VAL A 242 -7.19 7.57 -18.46
CA VAL A 242 -6.91 7.61 -19.89
C VAL A 242 -6.73 6.20 -20.46
N VAL A 243 -5.95 5.33 -19.81
CA VAL A 243 -5.76 3.96 -20.28
C VAL A 243 -7.09 3.19 -20.26
N ASN A 244 -7.85 3.24 -19.16
CA ASN A 244 -9.10 2.51 -19.04
C ASN A 244 -10.14 2.94 -20.10
N ILE A 245 -10.26 4.24 -20.41
CA ILE A 245 -11.13 4.72 -21.48
C ILE A 245 -10.63 4.25 -22.85
N SER A 246 -9.34 4.38 -23.12
CA SER A 246 -8.76 4.04 -24.42
C SER A 246 -8.91 2.56 -24.78
N PHE A 247 -8.93 1.67 -23.77
CA PHE A 247 -9.01 0.23 -23.97
C PHE A 247 -10.36 -0.40 -23.54
N GLY A 248 -11.37 0.42 -23.25
CA GLY A 248 -12.72 -0.05 -22.94
C GLY A 248 -12.88 -0.71 -21.56
N ASN A 249 -11.94 -0.48 -20.64
CA ASN A 249 -11.97 -1.02 -19.28
C ASN A 249 -12.65 -0.06 -18.26
N PHE A 250 -13.18 1.06 -18.74
CA PHE A 250 -13.90 2.01 -17.90
C PHE A 250 -15.37 1.60 -17.73
N HIS A 251 -15.77 1.31 -16.50
CA HIS A 251 -17.15 0.95 -16.16
C HIS A 251 -17.65 1.81 -15.00
N LEU A 252 -18.44 2.84 -15.30
CA LEU A 252 -18.97 3.76 -14.30
C LEU A 252 -20.14 3.13 -13.53
N GLY A 253 -20.01 3.02 -12.21
CA GLY A 253 -21.08 2.52 -11.35
C GLY A 253 -20.59 1.98 -10.02
N PHE A 254 -21.53 1.50 -9.22
CA PHE A 254 -21.27 0.84 -7.94
C PHE A 254 -21.22 -0.67 -8.09
N GLU A 255 -22.03 -1.23 -8.97
CA GLU A 255 -22.21 -2.67 -9.16
C GLU A 255 -21.27 -3.24 -10.23
N ASN A 256 -21.04 -4.55 -10.17
CA ASN A 256 -20.23 -5.31 -11.13
C ASN A 256 -18.78 -4.80 -11.29
N GLN A 257 -18.25 -4.16 -10.24
CA GLN A 257 -16.88 -3.68 -10.25
C GLN A 257 -15.87 -4.82 -9.96
N PRO A 258 -14.72 -4.85 -10.65
CA PRO A 258 -13.74 -5.91 -10.47
C PRO A 258 -13.21 -5.98 -9.03
N ILE A 259 -13.44 -7.13 -8.38
CA ILE A 259 -12.94 -7.42 -7.01
C ILE A 259 -13.26 -6.28 -6.04
N ALA A 260 -14.53 -5.90 -5.99
CA ALA A 260 -15.06 -4.85 -5.12
C ALA A 260 -16.43 -5.30 -4.58
N HIS A 261 -16.82 -4.77 -3.44
CA HIS A 261 -18.17 -4.89 -2.89
C HIS A 261 -18.82 -3.52 -2.80
N THR A 262 -20.13 -3.51 -2.72
CA THR A 262 -20.96 -2.28 -2.74
C THR A 262 -21.28 -1.74 -1.35
N ASP A 263 -20.84 -2.39 -0.27
CA ASP A 263 -21.07 -1.91 1.08
C ASP A 263 -20.28 -0.63 1.35
N GLY A 264 -20.95 0.54 1.24
CA GLY A 264 -20.32 1.85 1.40
C GLY A 264 -19.79 2.08 2.81
N LEU A 265 -20.51 1.59 3.86
CA LEU A 265 -20.09 1.77 5.25
C LEU A 265 -18.76 1.07 5.53
N TRP A 266 -18.63 -0.19 5.11
CA TRP A 266 -17.42 -0.95 5.36
C TRP A 266 -16.27 -0.57 4.41
N ASN A 267 -16.57 -0.08 3.21
CA ASN A 267 -15.60 0.60 2.36
C ASN A 267 -15.01 1.85 3.06
N PHE A 268 -15.88 2.65 3.69
CA PHE A 268 -15.48 3.84 4.46
C PHE A 268 -14.67 3.46 5.72
N LEU A 269 -15.20 2.58 6.58
CA LEU A 269 -14.56 2.23 7.86
C LEU A 269 -13.25 1.49 7.67
N GLY A 270 -13.17 0.56 6.72
CA GLY A 270 -11.92 -0.12 6.39
C GLY A 270 -10.82 0.85 5.98
N MET A 271 -11.13 1.78 5.07
CA MET A 271 -10.17 2.78 4.64
C MET A 271 -9.91 3.86 5.70
N ALA A 272 -10.86 4.16 6.59
CA ALA A 272 -10.62 5.05 7.72
C ALA A 272 -9.61 4.44 8.70
N LEU A 273 -9.73 3.15 9.03
CA LEU A 273 -8.73 2.44 9.83
C LEU A 273 -7.37 2.45 9.14
N ALA A 274 -7.31 2.10 7.84
CA ALA A 274 -6.07 2.11 7.07
C ALA A 274 -5.44 3.51 7.04
N GLY A 275 -6.22 4.56 6.88
CA GLY A 275 -5.77 5.96 6.90
C GLY A 275 -5.22 6.38 8.26
N PHE A 276 -5.96 6.06 9.34
CA PHE A 276 -5.55 6.39 10.70
C PHE A 276 -4.25 5.70 11.08
N CYS A 277 -4.13 4.38 10.89
CA CYS A 277 -2.90 3.67 11.17
C CYS A 277 -1.74 4.16 10.28
N SER A 278 -1.98 4.41 8.99
CA SER A 278 -0.94 4.85 8.04
C SER A 278 -0.39 6.24 8.37
N VAL A 279 -1.20 7.17 8.85
CA VAL A 279 -0.71 8.50 9.25
C VAL A 279 0.11 8.42 10.54
N LEU A 280 -0.24 7.54 11.47
CA LEU A 280 0.56 7.26 12.67
C LEU A 280 1.90 6.59 12.32
N LEU A 281 1.96 5.78 11.26
CA LEU A 281 3.18 5.19 10.71
C LEU A 281 4.04 6.17 9.91
N GLY A 282 3.47 7.31 9.51
CA GLY A 282 4.15 8.32 8.70
C GLY A 282 4.17 8.04 7.19
N GLY A 283 3.40 7.05 6.69
CA GLY A 283 3.31 6.77 5.25
C GLY A 283 2.34 5.64 4.90
N CYS A 284 1.80 5.69 3.67
CA CYS A 284 0.93 4.65 3.14
C CYS A 284 1.71 3.35 2.84
N PRO A 285 1.04 2.21 2.61
CA PRO A 285 1.71 0.95 2.27
C PRO A 285 2.74 1.04 1.15
N LEU A 286 2.46 1.78 0.07
CA LEU A 286 3.45 2.02 -0.98
C LEU A 286 4.69 2.72 -0.42
N ARG A 287 4.53 3.80 0.34
CA ARG A 287 5.67 4.54 0.90
C ARG A 287 6.47 3.68 1.87
N GLN A 288 5.84 2.77 2.63
CA GLN A 288 6.55 1.84 3.51
C GLN A 288 7.44 0.88 2.70
N LEU A 289 6.96 0.32 1.58
CA LEU A 289 7.79 -0.52 0.70
C LEU A 289 8.98 0.25 0.12
N ILE A 290 8.74 1.48 -0.35
CA ILE A 290 9.80 2.33 -0.92
C ILE A 290 10.85 2.67 0.14
N MET A 291 10.45 3.09 1.33
CA MET A 291 11.37 3.39 2.44
C MET A 291 12.15 2.15 2.88
N THR A 292 11.57 0.96 2.79
CA THR A 292 12.28 -0.30 3.03
C THR A 292 13.44 -0.47 2.03
N GLY A 293 13.23 -0.17 0.75
CA GLY A 293 14.29 -0.13 -0.26
C GLY A 293 15.33 0.98 0.01
N GLU A 294 14.92 2.11 0.57
CA GLU A 294 15.82 3.20 0.98
C GLU A 294 16.71 2.86 2.20
N GLY A 295 16.54 1.66 2.80
CA GLY A 295 17.33 1.19 3.94
C GLY A 295 16.67 1.42 5.31
N ASN A 296 15.39 1.76 5.36
CA ASN A 296 14.66 2.00 6.60
C ASN A 296 14.10 0.69 7.18
N SER A 297 14.74 0.16 8.23
CA SER A 297 14.33 -1.07 8.92
C SER A 297 12.99 -0.93 9.66
N ASP A 298 12.63 0.27 10.12
CA ASP A 298 11.32 0.53 10.73
C ASP A 298 10.18 0.33 9.73
N SER A 299 10.42 0.71 8.47
CA SER A 299 9.47 0.44 7.38
C SER A 299 9.43 -1.04 7.00
N ALA A 300 10.57 -1.73 7.08
CA ALA A 300 10.61 -3.19 6.91
C ALA A 300 9.76 -3.91 7.95
N VAL A 301 9.84 -3.51 9.23
CA VAL A 301 8.97 -4.03 10.30
C VAL A 301 7.49 -3.73 10.02
N THR A 302 7.18 -2.55 9.50
CA THR A 302 5.80 -2.22 9.08
C THR A 302 5.31 -3.14 7.96
N VAL A 303 6.17 -3.44 6.96
CA VAL A 303 5.86 -4.37 5.86
C VAL A 303 5.64 -5.79 6.38
N LEU A 304 6.43 -6.25 7.36
CA LEU A 304 6.18 -7.52 8.05
C LEU A 304 4.84 -7.51 8.78
N GLY A 305 4.46 -6.39 9.40
CA GLY A 305 3.12 -6.21 9.99
C GLY A 305 2.01 -6.32 8.94
N LEU A 306 2.18 -5.70 7.77
CA LEU A 306 1.25 -5.85 6.63
C LEU A 306 1.13 -7.33 6.22
N ALA A 307 2.24 -8.04 6.10
CA ALA A 307 2.27 -9.45 5.72
C ALA A 307 1.57 -10.34 6.75
N ALA A 308 1.84 -10.14 8.04
CA ALA A 308 1.17 -10.83 9.13
C ALA A 308 -0.33 -10.55 9.17
N GLY A 309 -0.74 -9.29 8.95
CA GLY A 309 -2.14 -8.89 8.84
C GLY A 309 -2.86 -9.60 7.67
N ALA A 310 -2.18 -9.76 6.54
CA ALA A 310 -2.73 -10.50 5.40
C ALA A 310 -2.92 -11.99 5.69
N ALA A 311 -1.91 -12.63 6.30
CA ALA A 311 -1.99 -14.03 6.71
C ALA A 311 -3.15 -14.23 7.69
N PHE A 312 -3.22 -13.40 8.73
CA PHE A 312 -4.26 -13.47 9.76
C PHE A 312 -5.66 -13.25 9.17
N ALA A 313 -5.81 -12.22 8.33
CA ALA A 313 -7.10 -11.90 7.72
C ALA A 313 -7.69 -13.07 6.93
N HIS A 314 -6.86 -13.76 6.16
CA HIS A 314 -7.34 -14.89 5.35
C HIS A 314 -7.51 -16.19 6.13
N ASN A 315 -6.68 -16.44 7.15
CA ASN A 315 -6.81 -17.65 7.97
C ASN A 315 -8.01 -17.59 8.91
N PHE A 316 -8.43 -16.40 9.34
CA PHE A 316 -9.55 -16.21 10.28
C PHE A 316 -10.79 -15.59 9.64
N GLY A 317 -10.83 -15.48 8.30
CA GLY A 317 -12.01 -14.99 7.59
C GLY A 317 -12.34 -13.53 7.85
N LEU A 318 -11.32 -12.67 8.01
CA LEU A 318 -11.52 -11.23 8.23
C LEU A 318 -11.55 -10.41 6.93
N ALA A 319 -10.99 -10.96 5.84
CA ALA A 319 -10.96 -10.28 4.57
C ALA A 319 -12.36 -10.25 3.93
N ALA A 320 -12.77 -9.08 3.41
CA ALA A 320 -13.95 -8.97 2.58
C ALA A 320 -13.79 -9.72 1.24
N SER A 321 -14.88 -9.89 0.54
CA SER A 321 -14.94 -10.46 -0.81
C SER A 321 -15.82 -9.61 -1.71
N GLY A 322 -15.99 -9.98 -2.98
CA GLY A 322 -16.98 -9.33 -3.85
C GLY A 322 -18.43 -9.44 -3.35
N ALA A 323 -18.71 -10.39 -2.47
CA ALA A 323 -20.02 -10.55 -1.83
C ALA A 323 -20.22 -9.60 -0.62
N GLY A 324 -19.17 -8.90 -0.19
CA GLY A 324 -19.23 -7.98 0.94
C GLY A 324 -18.26 -8.33 2.07
N PRO A 325 -18.37 -7.58 3.19
CA PRO A 325 -17.61 -7.83 4.41
C PRO A 325 -18.05 -9.12 5.11
N THR A 326 -17.23 -9.59 6.06
CA THR A 326 -17.55 -10.68 6.97
C THR A 326 -17.75 -10.11 8.37
N LEU A 327 -18.57 -10.74 9.20
CA LEU A 327 -18.74 -10.31 10.60
C LEU A 327 -17.41 -10.28 11.36
N ASN A 328 -16.55 -11.28 11.14
CA ASN A 328 -15.22 -11.31 11.73
C ASN A 328 -14.37 -10.11 11.30
N GLY A 329 -14.46 -9.73 10.01
CA GLY A 329 -13.77 -8.56 9.47
C GLY A 329 -14.28 -7.25 10.07
N GLU A 330 -15.59 -7.11 10.25
CA GLU A 330 -16.24 -5.97 10.90
C GLU A 330 -15.73 -5.78 12.34
N ILE A 331 -15.75 -6.88 13.12
CA ILE A 331 -15.21 -6.90 14.49
C ILE A 331 -13.71 -6.54 14.49
N ALA A 332 -12.93 -7.08 13.56
CA ALA A 332 -11.49 -6.80 13.46
C ALA A 332 -11.19 -5.34 13.16
N VAL A 333 -12.01 -4.68 12.32
CA VAL A 333 -11.90 -3.23 12.06
C VAL A 333 -12.22 -2.45 13.33
N GLY A 334 -13.28 -2.81 14.08
CA GLY A 334 -13.61 -2.19 15.36
C GLY A 334 -12.48 -2.31 16.39
N VAL A 335 -11.93 -3.52 16.57
CA VAL A 335 -10.76 -3.76 17.42
C VAL A 335 -9.56 -2.93 16.95
N GLY A 336 -9.33 -2.84 15.64
CA GLY A 336 -8.27 -2.06 15.05
C GLY A 336 -8.34 -0.57 15.41
N PHE A 337 -9.54 0.02 15.38
CA PHE A 337 -9.73 1.40 15.83
C PHE A 337 -9.39 1.59 17.31
N VAL A 338 -9.85 0.68 18.18
CA VAL A 338 -9.54 0.74 19.62
C VAL A 338 -8.04 0.66 19.86
N VAL A 339 -7.36 -0.31 19.25
CA VAL A 339 -5.90 -0.49 19.40
C VAL A 339 -5.13 0.71 18.85
N ALA A 340 -5.47 1.17 17.65
CA ALA A 340 -4.81 2.33 17.04
C ALA A 340 -5.02 3.61 17.87
N PHE A 341 -6.21 3.80 18.45
CA PHE A 341 -6.50 4.93 19.33
C PHE A 341 -5.68 4.87 20.62
N ILE A 342 -5.61 3.70 21.26
CA ILE A 342 -4.76 3.50 22.46
C ILE A 342 -3.30 3.82 22.13
N ILE A 343 -2.76 3.31 21.01
CA ILE A 343 -1.40 3.60 20.54
C ILE A 343 -1.22 5.11 20.34
N ALA A 344 -2.18 5.77 19.70
CA ALA A 344 -2.12 7.20 19.45
C ALA A 344 -2.06 8.01 20.75
N VAL A 345 -2.90 7.67 21.74
CA VAL A 345 -2.95 8.34 23.05
C VAL A 345 -1.66 8.12 23.84
N LEU A 346 -1.18 6.88 23.93
CA LEU A 346 0.00 6.52 24.73
C LEU A 346 1.30 7.12 24.15
N ASN A 347 1.38 7.34 22.84
CA ASN A 347 2.56 7.90 22.17
C ASN A 347 2.45 9.40 21.90
N THR A 348 1.41 10.06 22.40
CA THR A 348 1.27 11.52 22.36
C THR A 348 1.87 12.11 23.63
N LYS A 349 2.80 13.03 23.50
CA LYS A 349 3.36 13.75 24.66
C LYS A 349 2.22 14.47 25.37
N ARG A 350 2.03 14.19 26.67
CA ARG A 350 1.22 15.05 27.51
C ARG A 350 1.91 16.41 27.52
N SER A 351 1.22 17.45 27.03
CA SER A 351 1.63 18.84 27.31
C SER A 351 1.64 18.97 28.83
N ASN A 352 2.82 19.06 29.41
CA ASN A 352 2.93 19.59 30.77
C ASN A 352 2.46 21.03 30.66
N ALA A 353 1.21 21.27 31.04
CA ALA A 353 0.65 22.60 31.24
C ALA A 353 1.37 23.31 32.39
#